data_ec53731f77419d677b13304b6aec8c36
#
_entry.id   ec53731f77419d677b13304b6aec8c36
#
_cell.length_a   1.000
_cell.length_b   1.000
_cell.length_c   1.000
_cell.angle_alpha   90.00
_cell.angle_beta   90.00
_cell.angle_gamma   90.00
#
_symmetry.space_group_name_H-M   'P 1'
#
loop_
_entity.id
_entity.type
_entity.pdbx_description
1 polymer ?
#
loop_
_entity_poly.entity_id
_entity_poly.type
_entity_poly.pdbx_seq_one_letter_code
_entity_poly.pdbx_strand_id
1 'polypeptide(L)'
;MCSSFFIYKDFGIKLRWKENLHMDKDIHWMKEAIKQAKKAESIDEVPIGCVIVKEDKIIARGYNKRETTQQSIAHAEIMAIQKACKKLNTWRLEGCTLYVTLEPCPMCAGAIVQSRIERVVYGAFDPKGGCVGTCMNLFEIQQFNHHPQFESGVLESECSDLLKKFFKKKRMNKKQKSVSI
;
A
#
# COMPACT_ATOMS: atom_id res chain seq x y z
N MET A 1 -43.39 -5.49 29.75
CA MET A 1 -42.82 -6.10 28.53
C MET A 1 -42.77 -5.00 27.48
N CYS A 2 -41.66 -4.43 27.21
CA CYS A 2 -41.27 -3.73 25.99
C CYS A 2 -40.10 -2.79 26.27
N SER A 3 -38.86 -3.26 26.20
CA SER A 3 -37.70 -2.37 26.24
C SER A 3 -36.43 -2.95 25.57
N SER A 4 -36.52 -4.11 24.90
CA SER A 4 -35.31 -4.77 24.38
C SER A 4 -35.08 -4.60 22.87
N PHE A 5 -36.01 -3.95 22.13
CA PHE A 5 -35.92 -3.90 20.66
C PHE A 5 -35.27 -2.65 20.09
N PHE A 6 -35.02 -1.60 20.87
CA PHE A 6 -34.46 -0.34 20.38
C PHE A 6 -32.94 -0.28 20.40
N ILE A 7 -32.27 -1.08 21.25
CA ILE A 7 -30.82 -1.01 21.43
C ILE A 7 -30.05 -1.65 20.26
N TYR A 8 -30.62 -2.67 19.60
CA TYR A 8 -29.93 -3.38 18.49
C TYR A 8 -29.88 -2.59 17.18
N LYS A 9 -30.87 -1.73 16.90
CA LYS A 9 -30.87 -0.90 15.69
C LYS A 9 -29.80 0.21 15.73
N ASP A 10 -29.60 0.84 16.88
CA ASP A 10 -28.60 1.90 17.05
C ASP A 10 -27.17 1.37 16.99
N PHE A 11 -26.91 0.17 17.45
CA PHE A 11 -25.58 -0.43 17.43
C PHE A 11 -25.17 -0.81 16.00
N GLY A 12 -26.08 -1.39 15.21
CA GLY A 12 -25.82 -1.72 13.80
C GLY A 12 -25.63 -0.48 12.91
N ILE A 13 -26.37 0.60 13.17
CA ILE A 13 -26.22 1.87 12.45
C ILE A 13 -24.86 2.50 12.78
N LYS A 14 -24.45 2.57 14.05
CA LYS A 14 -23.15 3.12 14.47
C LYS A 14 -21.95 2.34 13.93
N LEU A 15 -22.01 1.01 13.85
CA LEU A 15 -20.99 0.18 13.23
C LEU A 15 -20.87 0.49 11.73
N ARG A 16 -21.96 0.53 11.01
CA ARG A 16 -22.01 0.83 9.57
C ARG A 16 -21.50 2.23 9.23
N TRP A 17 -21.74 3.25 10.08
CA TRP A 17 -21.18 4.59 9.91
C TRP A 17 -19.66 4.61 10.13
N LYS A 18 -19.14 3.85 11.10
CA LYS A 18 -17.69 3.75 11.35
C LYS A 18 -16.97 3.05 10.20
N GLU A 19 -17.53 1.96 9.68
CA GLU A 19 -16.98 1.23 8.53
C GLU A 19 -16.94 2.11 7.27
N ASN A 20 -18.03 2.84 6.98
CA ASN A 20 -18.06 3.78 5.86
C ASN A 20 -17.03 4.91 6.01
N LEU A 21 -16.86 5.46 7.22
CA LEU A 21 -15.89 6.52 7.48
C LEU A 21 -14.44 6.03 7.31
N HIS A 22 -14.14 4.78 7.69
CA HIS A 22 -12.83 4.17 7.44
C HIS A 22 -12.59 3.96 5.95
N MET A 23 -13.57 3.46 5.22
CA MET A 23 -13.49 3.25 3.78
C MET A 23 -13.23 4.57 3.02
N ASP A 24 -13.94 5.64 3.36
CA ASP A 24 -13.74 6.95 2.74
C ASP A 24 -12.32 7.51 2.98
N LYS A 25 -11.77 7.31 4.19
CA LYS A 25 -10.40 7.68 4.52
C LYS A 25 -9.38 6.84 3.74
N ASP A 26 -9.60 5.54 3.63
CA ASP A 26 -8.71 4.64 2.90
C ASP A 26 -8.68 5.00 1.40
N ILE A 27 -9.84 5.29 0.83
CA ILE A 27 -9.95 5.80 -0.55
C ILE A 27 -9.16 7.11 -0.71
N HIS A 28 -9.30 8.04 0.23
CA HIS A 28 -8.58 9.31 0.19
C HIS A 28 -7.06 9.12 0.18
N TRP A 29 -6.53 8.30 1.10
CA TRP A 29 -5.09 8.06 1.21
C TRP A 29 -4.54 7.18 0.09
N MET A 30 -5.32 6.25 -0.43
CA MET A 30 -4.94 5.47 -1.61
C MET A 30 -4.82 6.36 -2.85
N LYS A 31 -5.68 7.37 -3.04
CA LYS A 31 -5.51 8.38 -4.10
C LYS A 31 -4.18 9.15 -3.97
N GLU A 32 -3.73 9.43 -2.76
CA GLU A 32 -2.40 10.03 -2.52
C GLU A 32 -1.25 9.06 -2.89
N ALA A 33 -1.40 7.76 -2.60
CA ALA A 33 -0.45 6.73 -3.04
C ALA A 33 -0.43 6.61 -4.57
N ILE A 34 -1.58 6.66 -5.23
CA ILE A 34 -1.69 6.68 -6.71
C ILE A 34 -0.97 7.89 -7.31
N LYS A 35 -1.02 9.07 -6.68
CA LYS A 35 -0.22 10.23 -7.13
C LYS A 35 1.28 9.96 -7.08
N GLN A 36 1.76 9.17 -6.09
CA GLN A 36 3.17 8.77 -6.05
C GLN A 36 3.48 7.72 -7.14
N ALA A 37 2.58 6.78 -7.43
CA ALA A 37 2.75 5.83 -8.51
C ALA A 37 2.89 6.53 -9.88
N LYS A 38 2.10 7.57 -10.14
CA LYS A 38 2.24 8.40 -11.36
C LYS A 38 3.58 9.13 -11.45
N LYS A 39 4.19 9.49 -10.31
CA LYS A 39 5.55 10.05 -10.30
C LYS A 39 6.59 9.00 -10.71
N ALA A 40 6.46 7.75 -10.24
CA ALA A 40 7.30 6.65 -10.71
C ALA A 40 7.18 6.48 -12.22
N GLU A 41 5.94 6.43 -12.74
CA GLU A 41 5.67 6.32 -14.17
C GLU A 41 6.33 7.44 -15.00
N SER A 42 6.31 8.68 -14.50
CA SER A 42 6.89 9.84 -15.20
C SER A 42 8.41 9.76 -15.40
N ILE A 43 9.09 8.93 -14.62
CA ILE A 43 10.53 8.67 -14.74
C ILE A 43 10.84 7.25 -15.26
N ASP A 44 9.85 6.63 -15.93
CA ASP A 44 9.95 5.30 -16.56
C ASP A 44 10.16 4.13 -15.57
N GLU A 45 9.83 4.33 -14.30
CA GLU A 45 9.77 3.33 -13.24
C GLU A 45 8.41 2.62 -13.20
N VAL A 46 8.39 1.38 -12.68
CA VAL A 46 7.12 0.67 -12.42
C VAL A 46 6.24 1.54 -11.51
N PRO A 47 4.98 1.82 -11.90
CA PRO A 47 4.12 2.79 -11.21
C PRO A 47 3.58 2.25 -9.88
N ILE A 48 4.45 2.18 -8.89
CA ILE A 48 4.12 1.83 -7.51
C ILE A 48 4.37 3.04 -6.64
N GLY A 49 3.39 3.41 -5.85
CA GLY A 49 3.44 4.55 -4.94
C GLY A 49 2.97 4.17 -3.53
N CYS A 50 3.55 4.85 -2.56
CA CYS A 50 3.29 4.59 -1.16
C CYS A 50 3.19 5.91 -0.37
N VAL A 51 2.27 5.97 0.59
CA VAL A 51 2.22 7.01 1.61
C VAL A 51 2.09 6.40 3.00
N ILE A 52 2.70 7.04 4.00
CA ILE A 52 2.54 6.68 5.41
C ILE A 52 1.82 7.81 6.10
N VAL A 53 0.75 7.45 6.82
CA VAL A 53 -0.16 8.38 7.51
C VAL A 53 -0.09 8.11 9.01
N LYS A 54 -0.06 9.19 9.80
CA LYS A 54 -0.22 9.17 11.26
C LYS A 54 -1.12 10.32 11.65
N GLU A 55 -2.12 10.07 12.51
CA GLU A 55 -3.05 11.10 13.00
C GLU A 55 -3.67 11.94 11.87
N ASP A 56 -4.21 11.25 10.85
CA ASP A 56 -4.80 11.85 9.65
C ASP A 56 -3.88 12.85 8.90
N LYS A 57 -2.54 12.66 9.00
CA LYS A 57 -1.54 13.45 8.28
C LYS A 57 -0.54 12.56 7.56
N ILE A 58 -0.23 12.88 6.32
CA ILE A 58 0.86 12.20 5.61
C ILE A 58 2.19 12.61 6.22
N ILE A 59 2.92 11.63 6.77
CA ILE A 59 4.26 11.83 7.32
C ILE A 59 5.37 11.50 6.31
N ALA A 60 5.10 10.58 5.39
CA ALA A 60 6.07 10.22 4.35
C ALA A 60 5.39 9.83 3.03
N ARG A 61 6.12 10.00 1.93
CA ARG A 61 5.75 9.60 0.58
C ARG A 61 6.92 8.87 -0.06
N GLY A 62 6.64 7.73 -0.71
CA GLY A 62 7.58 6.94 -1.48
C GLY A 62 7.02 6.59 -2.85
N TYR A 63 7.89 6.37 -3.81
CA TYR A 63 7.55 5.77 -5.09
C TYR A 63 8.72 4.95 -5.58
N ASN A 64 8.46 3.97 -6.44
CA ASN A 64 9.49 3.07 -6.95
C ASN A 64 10.60 3.83 -7.68
N LYS A 65 11.85 3.47 -7.41
CA LYS A 65 13.06 4.04 -8.00
C LYS A 65 14.12 3.00 -8.34
N ARG A 66 13.72 1.74 -8.44
CA ARG A 66 14.63 0.61 -8.57
C ARG A 66 15.58 0.74 -9.75
N GLU A 67 15.04 1.05 -10.93
CA GLU A 67 15.84 1.20 -12.16
C GLU A 67 16.63 2.51 -12.16
N THR A 68 16.03 3.61 -11.72
CA THR A 68 16.68 4.93 -11.70
C THR A 68 17.86 4.98 -10.76
N THR A 69 17.79 4.31 -9.61
CA THR A 69 18.87 4.30 -8.60
C THR A 69 19.77 3.08 -8.68
N GLN A 70 19.43 2.08 -9.51
CA GLN A 70 20.10 0.78 -9.59
C GLN A 70 20.19 0.08 -8.22
N GLN A 71 19.13 0.17 -7.43
CA GLN A 71 19.03 -0.43 -6.10
C GLN A 71 17.82 -1.35 -6.01
N SER A 72 18.04 -2.64 -5.80
CA SER A 72 16.99 -3.65 -5.69
C SER A 72 15.98 -3.36 -4.56
N ILE A 73 16.39 -2.64 -3.54
CA ILE A 73 15.57 -2.31 -2.37
C ILE A 73 14.79 -0.99 -2.51
N ALA A 74 14.97 -0.22 -3.59
CA ALA A 74 14.34 1.08 -3.77
C ALA A 74 12.85 0.99 -4.17
N HIS A 75 12.10 0.15 -3.47
CA HIS A 75 10.65 0.05 -3.59
C HIS A 75 9.94 1.20 -2.89
N ALA A 76 8.73 1.52 -3.31
CA ALA A 76 7.94 2.64 -2.79
C ALA A 76 7.78 2.61 -1.27
N GLU A 77 7.51 1.43 -0.71
CA GLU A 77 7.33 1.19 0.73
C GLU A 77 8.62 1.47 1.50
N ILE A 78 9.76 0.92 1.04
CA ILE A 78 11.06 1.13 1.68
C ILE A 78 11.42 2.62 1.68
N MET A 79 11.21 3.30 0.54
CA MET A 79 11.44 4.74 0.42
C MET A 79 10.56 5.56 1.37
N ALA A 80 9.31 5.13 1.58
CA ALA A 80 8.40 5.79 2.51
C ALA A 80 8.78 5.52 3.98
N ILE A 81 9.10 4.27 4.32
CA ILE A 81 9.53 3.85 5.68
C ILE A 81 10.76 4.65 6.11
N GLN A 82 11.81 4.69 5.28
CA GLN A 82 13.04 5.44 5.59
C GLN A 82 12.76 6.92 5.89
N LYS A 83 11.90 7.56 5.08
CA LYS A 83 11.53 8.96 5.29
C LYS A 83 10.69 9.15 6.54
N ALA A 84 9.77 8.23 6.84
CA ALA A 84 8.96 8.28 8.05
C ALA A 84 9.83 8.15 9.30
N CYS A 85 10.75 7.17 9.33
CA CYS A 85 11.70 6.99 10.42
C CYS A 85 12.54 8.25 10.66
N LYS A 86 13.07 8.84 9.58
CA LYS A 86 13.83 10.11 9.66
C LYS A 86 12.97 11.25 10.21
N LYS A 87 11.74 11.40 9.72
CA LYS A 87 10.83 12.48 10.13
C LYS A 87 10.42 12.37 11.58
N LEU A 88 10.15 11.14 12.07
CA LEU A 88 9.74 10.88 13.45
C LEU A 88 10.92 10.67 14.41
N ASN A 89 12.15 10.66 13.89
CA ASN A 89 13.38 10.36 14.64
C ASN A 89 13.29 9.04 15.44
N THR A 90 12.66 8.03 14.85
CA THR A 90 12.51 6.68 15.42
C THR A 90 12.33 5.66 14.31
N TRP A 91 12.81 4.43 14.53
CA TRP A 91 12.55 3.30 13.65
C TRP A 91 11.18 2.66 13.88
N ARG A 92 10.53 2.94 15.04
CA ARG A 92 9.20 2.43 15.40
C ARG A 92 8.12 3.36 14.82
N LEU A 93 7.36 2.86 13.88
CA LEU A 93 6.27 3.58 13.22
C LEU A 93 4.90 3.19 13.80
N GLU A 94 4.83 3.07 15.12
CA GLU A 94 3.61 2.76 15.87
C GLU A 94 2.54 3.85 15.65
N GLY A 95 1.28 3.44 15.51
CA GLY A 95 0.16 4.33 15.17
C GLY A 95 0.17 4.82 13.71
N CYS A 96 1.04 4.25 12.87
CA CYS A 96 1.09 4.59 11.45
C CYS A 96 0.30 3.59 10.59
N THR A 97 -0.37 4.10 9.56
CA THR A 97 -0.95 3.31 8.48
C THR A 97 -0.16 3.55 7.19
N LEU A 98 0.21 2.47 6.52
CA LEU A 98 0.89 2.49 5.22
C LEU A 98 -0.13 2.19 4.12
N TYR A 99 -0.21 3.05 3.11
CA TYR A 99 -1.01 2.87 1.91
C TYR A 99 -0.09 2.66 0.71
N VAL A 100 -0.30 1.60 -0.06
CA VAL A 100 0.51 1.26 -1.23
C VAL A 100 -0.36 0.76 -2.37
N THR A 101 -0.01 1.12 -3.60
CA THR A 101 -0.83 0.80 -4.79
C THR A 101 -0.74 -0.65 -5.23
N LEU A 102 0.25 -1.42 -4.78
CA LEU A 102 0.44 -2.84 -5.06
C LEU A 102 0.71 -3.59 -3.77
N GLU A 103 0.22 -4.81 -3.66
CA GLU A 103 0.47 -5.70 -2.53
C GLU A 103 1.97 -5.81 -2.22
N PRO A 104 2.39 -5.67 -0.94
CA PRO A 104 3.80 -5.72 -0.56
C PRO A 104 4.45 -7.08 -0.87
N CYS A 105 5.65 -7.04 -1.47
CA CYS A 105 6.50 -8.20 -1.66
C CYS A 105 7.15 -8.65 -0.34
N PRO A 106 7.86 -9.81 -0.28
CA PRO A 106 8.47 -10.33 0.96
C PRO A 106 9.39 -9.32 1.65
N MET A 107 10.21 -8.61 0.88
CA MET A 107 11.13 -7.59 1.41
C MET A 107 10.36 -6.44 2.08
N CYS A 108 9.33 -5.93 1.42
CA CYS A 108 8.53 -4.81 1.92
C CYS A 108 7.66 -5.23 3.10
N ALA A 109 7.02 -6.40 3.04
CA ALA A 109 6.25 -6.95 4.15
C ALA A 109 7.13 -7.17 5.39
N GLY A 110 8.34 -7.71 5.21
CA GLY A 110 9.33 -7.83 6.29
C GLY A 110 9.72 -6.46 6.88
N ALA A 111 9.97 -5.45 6.05
CA ALA A 111 10.30 -4.10 6.51
C ALA A 111 9.13 -3.45 7.28
N ILE A 112 7.90 -3.68 6.86
CA ILE A 112 6.68 -3.23 7.55
C ILE A 112 6.59 -3.83 8.96
N VAL A 113 6.77 -5.15 9.08
CA VAL A 113 6.80 -5.84 10.38
C VAL A 113 7.91 -5.28 11.27
N GLN A 114 9.13 -5.16 10.73
CA GLN A 114 10.28 -4.68 11.49
C GLN A 114 10.13 -3.22 11.95
N SER A 115 9.51 -2.38 11.15
CA SER A 115 9.28 -0.97 11.52
C SER A 115 8.06 -0.75 12.41
N ARG A 116 7.34 -1.80 12.82
CA ARG A 116 6.17 -1.71 13.71
C ARG A 116 5.02 -0.86 13.17
N ILE A 117 4.82 -0.87 11.85
CA ILE A 117 3.63 -0.25 11.24
C ILE A 117 2.40 -1.03 11.67
N GLU A 118 1.38 -0.32 12.15
CA GLU A 118 0.20 -0.92 12.75
C GLU A 118 -0.79 -1.46 11.70
N ARG A 119 -0.95 -0.73 10.58
CA ARG A 119 -1.91 -1.08 9.54
C ARG A 119 -1.34 -0.87 8.13
N VAL A 120 -1.70 -1.78 7.23
CA VAL A 120 -1.37 -1.70 5.80
C VAL A 120 -2.65 -1.71 4.97
N VAL A 121 -2.74 -0.83 3.98
CA VAL A 121 -3.82 -0.80 3.01
C VAL A 121 -3.21 -0.89 1.63
N TYR A 122 -3.59 -1.89 0.84
CA TYR A 122 -3.08 -2.00 -0.52
C TYR A 122 -4.19 -2.03 -1.58
N GLY A 123 -3.84 -1.58 -2.80
CA GLY A 123 -4.76 -1.49 -3.91
C GLY A 123 -4.83 -2.80 -4.69
N ALA A 124 -3.92 -2.98 -5.64
CA ALA A 124 -3.88 -4.16 -6.52
C ALA A 124 -3.19 -5.35 -5.83
N PHE A 125 -3.67 -6.56 -6.14
CA PHE A 125 -3.02 -7.82 -5.76
C PHE A 125 -1.80 -8.10 -6.63
N ASP A 126 -0.76 -8.74 -6.07
CA ASP A 126 0.40 -9.21 -6.83
C ASP A 126 0.42 -10.75 -6.89
N PRO A 127 -0.04 -11.36 -8.00
CA PRO A 127 -0.10 -12.82 -8.12
C PRO A 127 1.28 -13.50 -8.21
N LYS A 128 2.38 -12.72 -8.33
CA LYS A 128 3.74 -13.25 -8.48
C LYS A 128 4.59 -13.10 -7.24
N GLY A 129 4.35 -12.07 -6.45
CA GLY A 129 5.22 -11.74 -5.32
C GLY A 129 4.50 -11.15 -4.12
N GLY A 130 3.17 -11.08 -4.12
CA GLY A 130 2.38 -10.57 -3.00
C GLY A 130 2.48 -11.45 -1.76
N CYS A 131 2.83 -10.85 -0.63
CA CYS A 131 3.08 -11.58 0.61
C CYS A 131 2.23 -11.09 1.78
N VAL A 132 1.06 -10.52 1.48
CA VAL A 132 0.05 -10.06 2.44
C VAL A 132 -1.33 -10.62 2.07
N GLY A 133 -1.36 -11.89 1.61
CA GLY A 133 -2.59 -12.61 1.33
C GLY A 133 -2.62 -13.36 0.00
N THR A 134 -1.87 -12.96 -1.03
CA THR A 134 -1.98 -13.59 -2.36
C THR A 134 -1.12 -14.85 -2.49
N CYS A 135 0.20 -14.78 -2.35
CA CYS A 135 1.09 -15.96 -2.43
C CYS A 135 1.32 -16.56 -1.05
N MET A 136 1.42 -15.74 -0.04
CA MET A 136 1.55 -16.07 1.38
C MET A 136 1.10 -14.89 2.22
N ASN A 137 1.02 -15.05 3.55
CA ASN A 137 0.77 -13.93 4.45
C ASN A 137 1.83 -13.86 5.54
N LEU A 138 2.81 -12.94 5.37
CA LEU A 138 3.86 -12.72 6.37
C LEU A 138 3.32 -12.12 7.67
N PHE A 139 2.18 -11.43 7.64
CA PHE A 139 1.61 -10.81 8.84
C PHE A 139 0.96 -11.81 9.79
N GLU A 140 0.69 -13.04 9.33
CA GLU A 140 0.09 -14.13 10.13
C GLU A 140 1.12 -15.13 10.68
N ILE A 141 2.42 -14.93 10.45
CA ILE A 141 3.46 -15.82 10.99
C ILE A 141 3.51 -15.66 12.50
N GLN A 142 3.04 -16.68 13.25
CA GLN A 142 2.89 -16.64 14.71
C GLN A 142 4.16 -16.34 15.48
N GLN A 143 5.33 -16.70 14.93
CA GLN A 143 6.64 -16.47 15.54
C GLN A 143 7.08 -15.01 15.49
N PHE A 144 6.41 -14.17 14.67
CA PHE A 144 6.73 -12.75 14.64
C PHE A 144 6.15 -12.06 15.88
N ASN A 145 6.87 -11.06 16.36
CA ASN A 145 6.46 -10.27 17.54
C ASN A 145 5.68 -9.00 17.18
N HIS A 146 5.21 -8.90 15.94
CA HIS A 146 4.35 -7.84 15.46
C HIS A 146 3.52 -8.30 14.26
N HIS A 147 2.23 -8.06 14.30
CA HIS A 147 1.25 -8.50 13.32
C HIS A 147 0.47 -7.28 12.82
N PRO A 148 0.88 -6.64 11.73
CA PRO A 148 0.14 -5.52 11.15
C PRO A 148 -1.27 -5.96 10.74
N GLN A 149 -2.27 -5.12 10.99
CA GLN A 149 -3.58 -5.29 10.35
C GLN A 149 -3.47 -4.93 8.87
N PHE A 150 -4.29 -5.52 8.01
CA PHE A 150 -4.30 -5.14 6.61
C PHE A 150 -5.70 -5.07 6.01
N GLU A 151 -5.84 -4.24 5.00
CA GLU A 151 -7.01 -4.10 4.13
C GLU A 151 -6.55 -4.16 2.68
N SER A 152 -7.29 -4.87 1.83
CA SER A 152 -6.93 -5.13 0.45
C SER A 152 -7.98 -4.62 -0.53
N GLY A 153 -7.58 -4.38 -1.78
CA GLY A 153 -8.51 -4.05 -2.86
C GLY A 153 -9.02 -2.61 -2.88
N VAL A 154 -8.45 -1.71 -2.09
CA VAL A 154 -8.86 -0.30 -2.07
C VAL A 154 -8.42 0.39 -3.38
N LEU A 155 -9.38 0.78 -4.22
CA LEU A 155 -9.17 1.27 -5.58
C LEU A 155 -8.37 0.29 -6.46
N GLU A 156 -8.64 -1.02 -6.31
CA GLU A 156 -7.93 -2.10 -7.02
C GLU A 156 -7.85 -1.85 -8.53
N SER A 157 -8.99 -1.54 -9.16
CA SER A 157 -9.04 -1.31 -10.61
C SER A 157 -8.13 -0.17 -11.04
N GLU A 158 -8.13 0.96 -10.33
CA GLU A 158 -7.27 2.10 -10.64
C GLU A 158 -5.79 1.74 -10.49
N CYS A 159 -5.43 1.03 -9.42
CA CYS A 159 -4.05 0.60 -9.15
C CYS A 159 -3.56 -0.42 -10.17
N SER A 160 -4.37 -1.45 -10.48
CA SER A 160 -4.00 -2.49 -11.46
C SER A 160 -3.88 -1.93 -12.88
N ASP A 161 -4.74 -0.97 -13.25
CA ASP A 161 -4.72 -0.36 -14.58
C ASP A 161 -3.45 0.46 -14.85
N LEU A 162 -2.90 1.14 -13.84
CA LEU A 162 -1.60 1.80 -13.96
C LEU A 162 -0.51 0.81 -14.36
N LEU A 163 -0.44 -0.32 -13.68
CA LEU A 163 0.54 -1.38 -13.96
C LEU A 163 0.33 -2.00 -15.34
N LYS A 164 -0.92 -2.34 -15.69
CA LYS A 164 -1.27 -2.93 -17.00
C LYS A 164 -0.87 -2.00 -18.16
N LYS A 165 -1.20 -0.71 -18.05
CA LYS A 165 -0.85 0.32 -19.05
C LYS A 165 0.67 0.46 -19.21
N PHE A 166 1.40 0.57 -18.11
CA PHE A 166 2.85 0.66 -18.08
C PHE A 166 3.52 -0.53 -18.78
N PHE A 167 3.19 -1.75 -18.37
CA PHE A 167 3.79 -2.94 -18.97
C PHE A 167 3.36 -3.16 -20.42
N LYS A 168 2.15 -2.77 -20.81
CA LYS A 168 1.73 -2.77 -22.23
C LYS A 168 2.62 -1.85 -23.06
N LYS A 169 2.85 -0.61 -22.62
CA LYS A 169 3.74 0.36 -23.26
C LYS A 169 5.18 -0.17 -23.38
N LYS A 170 5.72 -0.75 -22.30
CA LYS A 170 7.07 -1.35 -22.31
C LYS A 170 7.20 -2.48 -23.34
N ARG A 171 6.20 -3.38 -23.44
CA ARG A 171 6.19 -4.46 -24.45
C ARG A 171 6.12 -3.93 -25.88
N MET A 172 5.34 -2.90 -26.14
CA MET A 172 5.25 -2.28 -27.48
C MET A 172 6.58 -1.65 -27.88
N ASN A 173 7.21 -0.87 -27.00
CA ASN A 173 8.50 -0.25 -27.25
C ASN A 173 9.61 -1.27 -27.51
N LYS A 174 9.60 -2.42 -26.80
CA LYS A 174 10.56 -3.51 -27.03
C LYS A 174 10.38 -4.15 -28.40
N LYS A 175 9.14 -4.38 -28.85
CA LYS A 175 8.86 -4.92 -30.19
C LYS A 175 9.33 -3.98 -31.30
N GLN A 176 9.12 -2.67 -31.16
CA GLN A 176 9.57 -1.70 -32.16
C GLN A 176 11.09 -1.69 -32.30
N LYS A 177 11.84 -1.77 -31.19
CA LYS A 177 13.31 -1.84 -31.20
C LYS A 177 13.85 -3.12 -31.84
N SER A 178 13.14 -4.24 -31.74
CA SER A 178 13.56 -5.53 -32.35
C SER A 178 13.25 -5.63 -33.85
N VAL A 179 12.45 -4.74 -34.41
CA VAL A 179 12.11 -4.69 -35.86
C VAL A 179 13.02 -3.71 -36.61
N SER A 180 13.73 -2.85 -35.93
CA SER A 180 14.62 -1.81 -36.49
C SER A 180 16.10 -2.23 -36.49
N ILE A 181 16.42 -3.48 -36.24
CA ILE A 181 17.72 -4.15 -36.40
C ILE A 181 17.64 -5.20 -37.50
#